data_5a49a8155b23031fed2c545c7a14b6b5
#
_entry.id   5a49a8155b23031fed2c545c7a14b6b5
#
_cell.length_a   1.000
_cell.length_b   1.000
_cell.length_c   1.000
_cell.angle_alpha   90.00
_cell.angle_beta   90.00
_cell.angle_gamma   90.00
#
_symmetry.space_group_name_H-M   'P 1'
#
loop_
_entity.id
_entity.type
_entity.pdbx_description
1 polymer ?
#
loop_
_entity_poly.entity_id
_entity_poly.type
_entity_poly.pdbx_seq_one_letter_code
_entity_poly.pdbx_strand_id
1 'polypeptide(L)'
;MFKVLKQEGRARRGTFTCAHGVVQTPVFMNVGTQGAIKGAVSAHDLKEIGCQVELSNTYHLHLRPGDGVVRQMGGLHKFMGWDGPMLTDSGGFQVFSLSGLRKITEEGVTFASHIDGRRIFMGPEESMRIQSNLGSDIAMAFDECVENPSPYEYVKASCERTARWLERCVAEHDKLNGLSDTVNPQQQLFGINQGGTYADLRVWHMEEIAKVNCDGYAIGGLAVGEPTQVMYDIIDAVEPHMPREKPRYLMGVGTPSNIIEGVARGIDFFDCVMPARNARHGKLYTWQGTINIKNEKYKLDERPIDPTCSCPACRSFSRAYLRHLLTAGEMLAMRLAVLHNLHFYNELMARIRESLDSGTFSDFRAQYSGLLDRPCQED
;
A
#
# COMPACT_ATOMS: atom_id res chain seq x y z
N MET A 1 -18.13 -0.60 5.04
CA MET A 1 -18.45 0.29 6.22
C MET A 1 -17.30 0.21 7.20
N PHE A 2 -16.80 1.36 7.70
CA PHE A 2 -15.74 1.43 8.71
C PHE A 2 -16.31 1.64 10.11
N LYS A 3 -15.73 0.95 11.11
CA LYS A 3 -16.14 1.07 12.51
C LYS A 3 -14.91 1.11 13.40
N VAL A 4 -14.74 2.18 14.17
CA VAL A 4 -13.71 2.25 15.22
C VAL A 4 -14.22 1.48 16.44
N LEU A 5 -13.41 0.54 16.92
CA LEU A 5 -13.72 -0.32 18.08
C LEU A 5 -13.05 0.20 19.34
N LYS A 6 -11.81 0.69 19.23
CA LYS A 6 -11.03 1.23 20.34
C LYS A 6 -10.07 2.32 19.85
N GLN A 7 -9.67 3.20 20.73
CA GLN A 7 -8.76 4.31 20.43
C GLN A 7 -7.81 4.54 21.61
N GLU A 8 -6.53 4.77 21.30
CA GLU A 8 -5.50 5.18 22.26
C GLU A 8 -4.77 6.41 21.69
N GLY A 9 -4.97 7.59 22.29
CA GLY A 9 -4.59 8.85 21.66
C GLY A 9 -5.28 9.04 20.30
N ARG A 10 -4.52 9.19 19.22
CA ARG A 10 -5.05 9.22 17.85
C ARG A 10 -5.06 7.84 17.18
N ALA A 11 -4.33 6.85 17.73
CA ALA A 11 -4.29 5.51 17.18
C ALA A 11 -5.65 4.81 17.29
N ARG A 12 -6.07 4.18 16.20
CA ARG A 12 -7.42 3.61 16.07
C ARG A 12 -7.36 2.10 15.80
N ARG A 13 -8.09 1.33 16.57
CA ARG A 13 -8.42 -0.07 16.34
C ARG A 13 -9.80 -0.14 15.69
N GLY A 14 -9.93 -0.71 14.52
CA GLY A 14 -11.21 -0.73 13.83
C GLY A 14 -11.44 -1.95 12.95
N THR A 15 -12.57 -1.94 12.24
CA THR A 15 -12.94 -2.91 11.21
C THR A 15 -13.44 -2.18 9.98
N PHE A 16 -13.08 -2.69 8.80
CA PHE A 16 -13.59 -2.21 7.52
C PHE A 16 -14.22 -3.39 6.76
N THR A 17 -15.49 -3.26 6.41
CA THR A 17 -16.23 -4.30 5.70
C THR A 17 -16.30 -3.99 4.21
N CYS A 18 -15.93 -4.95 3.37
CA CYS A 18 -16.05 -4.91 1.92
C CYS A 18 -16.65 -6.22 1.39
N ALA A 19 -16.77 -6.36 0.07
CA ALA A 19 -17.46 -7.50 -0.56
C ALA A 19 -16.81 -8.85 -0.21
N HIS A 20 -15.48 -8.92 -0.16
CA HIS A 20 -14.75 -10.17 0.08
C HIS A 20 -14.27 -10.33 1.53
N GLY A 21 -14.84 -9.61 2.48
CA GLY A 21 -14.58 -9.85 3.89
C GLY A 21 -14.45 -8.61 4.77
N VAL A 22 -13.98 -8.83 6.00
CA VAL A 22 -13.79 -7.79 7.01
C VAL A 22 -12.30 -7.64 7.30
N VAL A 23 -11.80 -6.44 7.06
CA VAL A 23 -10.41 -6.05 7.35
C VAL A 23 -10.32 -5.58 8.80
N GLN A 24 -9.38 -6.14 9.55
CA GLN A 24 -9.02 -5.66 10.89
C GLN A 24 -7.97 -4.56 10.77
N THR A 25 -8.28 -3.35 11.21
CA THR A 25 -7.36 -2.21 11.14
C THR A 25 -6.69 -1.92 12.50
N PRO A 26 -5.47 -1.38 12.53
CA PRO A 26 -4.62 -1.03 11.38
C PRO A 26 -4.16 -2.26 10.57
N VAL A 27 -3.90 -2.05 9.27
CA VAL A 27 -3.54 -3.12 8.33
C VAL A 27 -2.44 -2.68 7.37
N PHE A 28 -1.56 -3.63 7.01
CA PHE A 28 -0.62 -3.49 5.91
C PHE A 28 -1.10 -4.29 4.70
N MET A 29 -1.19 -3.66 3.53
CA MET A 29 -1.58 -4.28 2.27
C MET A 29 -0.35 -4.79 1.54
N ASN A 30 -0.33 -6.08 1.23
CA ASN A 30 0.78 -6.69 0.52
C ASN A 30 0.69 -6.40 -0.99
N VAL A 31 1.74 -5.79 -1.56
CA VAL A 31 1.71 -5.27 -2.94
C VAL A 31 2.04 -6.35 -3.96
N GLY A 32 1.03 -6.79 -4.70
CA GLY A 32 1.11 -7.74 -5.80
C GLY A 32 0.95 -7.08 -7.16
N THR A 33 1.93 -6.33 -7.60
CA THR A 33 1.94 -5.43 -8.77
C THR A 33 1.16 -5.91 -10.00
N GLN A 34 1.19 -7.20 -10.33
CA GLN A 34 0.54 -7.80 -11.51
C GLN A 34 -0.21 -9.09 -11.15
N GLY A 35 -0.96 -9.07 -10.05
CA GLY A 35 -1.67 -10.25 -9.56
C GLY A 35 -0.75 -11.30 -8.92
N ALA A 36 0.47 -10.91 -8.54
CA ALA A 36 1.41 -11.72 -7.78
C ALA A 36 2.48 -10.84 -7.15
N ILE A 37 3.01 -11.25 -6.01
CA ILE A 37 4.11 -10.53 -5.36
C ILE A 37 5.44 -10.87 -6.06
N LYS A 38 6.23 -9.85 -6.40
CA LYS A 38 7.58 -10.05 -6.94
C LYS A 38 8.45 -10.82 -5.94
N GLY A 39 8.96 -11.98 -6.37
CA GLY A 39 9.65 -12.96 -5.54
C GLY A 39 8.90 -14.29 -5.47
N ALA A 40 8.03 -14.55 -6.46
CA ALA A 40 7.28 -15.79 -6.62
C ALA A 40 6.36 -16.16 -5.43
N VAL A 41 5.67 -15.16 -4.87
CA VAL A 41 4.68 -15.34 -3.81
C VAL A 41 3.28 -15.25 -4.41
N SER A 42 2.50 -16.31 -4.25
CA SER A 42 1.14 -16.47 -4.77
C SER A 42 0.07 -16.02 -3.75
N ALA A 43 -1.20 -15.99 -4.20
CA ALA A 43 -2.34 -15.77 -3.34
C ALA A 43 -2.44 -16.79 -2.19
N HIS A 44 -2.10 -18.06 -2.44
CA HIS A 44 -2.05 -19.10 -1.40
C HIS A 44 -1.00 -18.80 -0.32
N ASP A 45 0.18 -18.35 -0.75
CA ASP A 45 1.24 -17.95 0.19
C ASP A 45 0.81 -16.75 1.04
N LEU A 46 0.10 -15.79 0.43
CA LEU A 46 -0.42 -14.61 1.15
C LEU A 46 -1.37 -15.02 2.28
N LYS A 47 -2.24 -16.00 2.05
CA LYS A 47 -3.11 -16.56 3.11
C LYS A 47 -2.30 -17.19 4.23
N GLU A 48 -1.30 -18.01 3.90
CA GLU A 48 -0.45 -18.69 4.88
C GLU A 48 0.30 -17.71 5.78
N ILE A 49 0.70 -16.55 5.26
CA ILE A 49 1.42 -15.53 6.04
C ILE A 49 0.50 -14.46 6.68
N GLY A 50 -0.82 -14.67 6.68
CA GLY A 50 -1.78 -13.80 7.37
C GLY A 50 -2.06 -12.47 6.70
N CYS A 51 -1.89 -12.37 5.37
CA CYS A 51 -2.29 -11.20 4.60
C CYS A 51 -3.81 -11.01 4.68
N GLN A 52 -4.27 -9.81 5.02
CA GLN A 52 -5.70 -9.50 5.02
C GLN A 52 -6.16 -8.79 3.74
N VAL A 53 -5.29 -7.95 3.17
CA VAL A 53 -5.60 -7.16 1.97
C VAL A 53 -4.43 -7.26 1.00
N GLU A 54 -4.73 -7.69 -0.22
CA GLU A 54 -3.77 -7.62 -1.33
C GLU A 54 -3.97 -6.30 -2.09
N LEU A 55 -2.87 -5.68 -2.54
CA LEU A 55 -2.89 -4.49 -3.37
C LEU A 55 -2.33 -4.80 -4.76
N SER A 56 -3.13 -4.61 -5.80
CA SER A 56 -2.72 -4.75 -7.20
C SER A 56 -2.66 -3.42 -7.94
N ASN A 57 -1.74 -3.30 -8.92
CA ASN A 57 -1.54 -2.05 -9.62
C ASN A 57 -2.35 -1.96 -10.93
N THR A 58 -3.26 -1.00 -10.98
CA THR A 58 -4.14 -0.71 -12.11
C THR A 58 -3.38 -0.48 -13.42
N TYR A 59 -2.37 0.39 -13.41
CA TYR A 59 -1.54 0.69 -14.57
C TYR A 59 -0.90 -0.56 -15.18
N HIS A 60 -0.24 -1.38 -14.36
CA HIS A 60 0.46 -2.57 -14.84
C HIS A 60 -0.49 -3.62 -15.40
N LEU A 61 -1.62 -3.84 -14.74
CA LEU A 61 -2.64 -4.81 -15.17
C LEU A 61 -3.39 -4.35 -16.42
N HIS A 62 -3.62 -3.04 -16.59
CA HIS A 62 -4.18 -2.47 -17.81
C HIS A 62 -3.25 -2.67 -19.00
N LEU A 63 -1.93 -2.51 -18.83
CA LEU A 63 -0.96 -2.74 -19.91
C LEU A 63 -0.80 -4.22 -20.23
N ARG A 64 -0.80 -5.08 -19.21
CA ARG A 64 -0.60 -6.53 -19.35
C ARG A 64 -1.19 -7.29 -18.16
N PRO A 65 -2.13 -8.19 -18.37
CA PRO A 65 -2.63 -8.73 -19.66
C PRO A 65 -3.66 -7.84 -20.35
N GLY A 66 -4.11 -6.74 -19.73
CA GLY A 66 -5.24 -5.91 -20.10
C GLY A 66 -6.45 -6.17 -19.18
N ASP A 67 -7.04 -5.10 -18.65
CA ASP A 67 -8.19 -5.19 -17.74
C ASP A 67 -9.42 -5.89 -18.37
N GLY A 68 -9.61 -5.77 -19.69
CA GLY A 68 -10.64 -6.51 -20.42
C GLY A 68 -10.46 -8.03 -20.35
N VAL A 69 -9.21 -8.54 -20.39
CA VAL A 69 -8.90 -9.97 -20.21
C VAL A 69 -9.25 -10.39 -18.79
N VAL A 70 -8.85 -9.61 -17.78
CA VAL A 70 -9.15 -9.89 -16.38
C VAL A 70 -10.65 -9.92 -16.12
N ARG A 71 -11.42 -8.97 -16.70
CA ARG A 71 -12.88 -8.97 -16.63
C ARG A 71 -13.50 -10.24 -17.22
N GLN A 72 -13.05 -10.67 -18.40
CA GLN A 72 -13.55 -11.90 -19.04
C GLN A 72 -13.27 -13.15 -18.21
N MET A 73 -12.20 -13.15 -17.42
CA MET A 73 -11.85 -14.22 -16.47
C MET A 73 -12.61 -14.14 -15.14
N GLY A 74 -13.51 -13.15 -14.97
CA GLY A 74 -14.36 -12.97 -13.79
C GLY A 74 -13.75 -12.09 -12.70
N GLY A 75 -12.86 -11.18 -13.08
CA GLY A 75 -12.18 -10.24 -12.19
C GLY A 75 -10.88 -10.78 -11.59
N LEU A 76 -10.15 -9.90 -10.93
CA LEU A 76 -8.79 -10.19 -10.45
C LEU A 76 -8.77 -11.25 -9.35
N HIS A 77 -9.77 -11.25 -8.47
CA HIS A 77 -9.92 -12.29 -7.43
C HIS A 77 -9.90 -13.70 -8.02
N LYS A 78 -10.75 -13.93 -9.02
CA LYS A 78 -10.82 -15.24 -9.70
C LYS A 78 -9.57 -15.51 -10.53
N PHE A 79 -9.05 -14.48 -11.20
CA PHE A 79 -7.88 -14.58 -12.08
C PHE A 79 -6.62 -15.02 -11.35
N MET A 80 -6.38 -14.50 -10.12
CA MET A 80 -5.19 -14.85 -9.34
C MET A 80 -5.44 -15.87 -8.20
N GLY A 81 -6.69 -16.25 -7.96
CA GLY A 81 -7.05 -17.21 -6.90
C GLY A 81 -7.00 -16.59 -5.49
N TRP A 82 -7.29 -15.29 -5.36
CA TRP A 82 -7.41 -14.58 -4.09
C TRP A 82 -8.88 -14.42 -3.73
N ASP A 83 -9.26 -14.75 -2.50
CA ASP A 83 -10.65 -14.65 -2.02
C ASP A 83 -10.85 -13.65 -0.88
N GLY A 84 -9.78 -12.96 -0.48
CA GLY A 84 -9.82 -11.92 0.53
C GLY A 84 -10.01 -10.51 -0.05
N PRO A 85 -10.09 -9.49 0.81
CA PRO A 85 -10.12 -8.08 0.40
C PRO A 85 -8.97 -7.67 -0.52
N MET A 86 -9.26 -6.81 -1.48
CA MET A 86 -8.29 -6.33 -2.46
C MET A 86 -8.48 -4.84 -2.74
N LEU A 87 -7.36 -4.12 -2.83
CA LEU A 87 -7.32 -2.74 -3.28
C LEU A 87 -6.62 -2.65 -4.64
N THR A 88 -7.15 -1.85 -5.55
CA THR A 88 -6.42 -1.40 -6.76
C THR A 88 -6.06 0.06 -6.63
N ASP A 89 -4.81 0.41 -6.94
CA ASP A 89 -4.39 1.82 -6.98
C ASP A 89 -5.03 2.58 -8.15
N SER A 90 -4.89 3.92 -8.15
CA SER A 90 -5.45 4.77 -9.22
C SER A 90 -4.74 4.60 -10.59
N GLY A 91 -3.53 4.07 -10.60
CA GLY A 91 -2.60 4.11 -11.73
C GLY A 91 -1.87 5.44 -11.89
N GLY A 92 -2.29 6.50 -11.19
CA GLY A 92 -1.73 7.84 -11.29
C GLY A 92 -0.23 7.89 -10.99
N PHE A 93 0.22 7.36 -9.86
CA PHE A 93 1.64 7.37 -9.50
C PHE A 93 2.53 6.74 -10.58
N GLN A 94 2.14 5.60 -11.19
CA GLN A 94 2.91 4.93 -12.22
C GLN A 94 2.95 5.76 -13.51
N VAL A 95 1.84 6.41 -13.87
CA VAL A 95 1.79 7.35 -14.99
C VAL A 95 2.76 8.52 -14.77
N PHE A 96 2.85 9.02 -13.55
CA PHE A 96 3.75 10.14 -13.21
C PHE A 96 5.20 9.71 -13.03
N SER A 97 5.48 8.53 -12.50
CA SER A 97 6.84 8.08 -12.18
C SER A 97 7.56 7.33 -13.32
N LEU A 98 6.81 6.64 -14.21
CA LEU A 98 7.38 5.77 -15.24
C LEU A 98 7.38 6.38 -16.65
N SER A 99 6.62 7.45 -16.88
CA SER A 99 6.53 8.06 -18.21
C SER A 99 7.37 9.33 -18.31
N GLY A 100 8.53 9.25 -19.00
CA GLY A 100 9.38 10.41 -19.25
C GLY A 100 8.75 11.48 -20.15
N LEU A 101 7.75 11.13 -20.97
CA LEU A 101 6.97 12.02 -21.83
C LEU A 101 5.48 11.88 -21.50
N ARG A 102 4.97 12.84 -20.76
CA ARG A 102 3.55 12.92 -20.39
C ARG A 102 2.98 14.31 -20.69
N LYS A 103 1.73 14.35 -21.10
CA LYS A 103 0.96 15.59 -21.25
C LYS A 103 -0.25 15.53 -20.32
N ILE A 104 -0.31 16.45 -19.37
CA ILE A 104 -1.40 16.58 -18.42
C ILE A 104 -2.36 17.65 -18.94
N THR A 105 -3.65 17.36 -18.93
CA THR A 105 -4.73 18.28 -19.27
C THR A 105 -5.83 18.15 -18.21
N GLU A 106 -6.90 18.94 -18.32
CA GLU A 106 -8.06 18.80 -17.44
C GLU A 106 -8.80 17.48 -17.64
N GLU A 107 -8.76 16.93 -18.84
CA GLU A 107 -9.42 15.66 -19.20
C GLU A 107 -8.69 14.46 -18.58
N GLY A 108 -7.36 14.52 -18.47
CA GLY A 108 -6.52 13.43 -17.99
C GLY A 108 -5.07 13.53 -18.46
N VAL A 109 -4.38 12.41 -18.52
CA VAL A 109 -2.96 12.33 -18.86
C VAL A 109 -2.73 11.44 -20.07
N THR A 110 -2.03 11.97 -21.07
CA THR A 110 -1.52 11.18 -22.20
C THR A 110 -0.03 10.89 -21.95
N PHE A 111 0.36 9.63 -22.04
CA PHE A 111 1.72 9.16 -21.77
C PHE A 111 2.12 8.02 -22.70
N ALA A 112 3.43 7.70 -22.71
CA ALA A 112 3.96 6.56 -23.45
C ALA A 112 4.08 5.34 -22.56
N SER A 113 3.56 4.18 -23.02
CA SER A 113 3.73 2.90 -22.33
C SER A 113 5.23 2.55 -22.20
N HIS A 114 5.66 2.15 -21.01
CA HIS A 114 7.03 1.71 -20.77
C HIS A 114 7.34 0.33 -21.39
N ILE A 115 6.35 -0.39 -21.91
CA ILE A 115 6.50 -1.72 -22.49
C ILE A 115 6.82 -1.60 -24.00
N ASP A 116 6.04 -0.80 -24.72
CA ASP A 116 6.05 -0.76 -26.19
C ASP A 116 6.05 0.66 -26.77
N GLY A 117 6.04 1.68 -25.91
CA GLY A 117 6.09 3.09 -26.32
C GLY A 117 4.79 3.63 -26.89
N ARG A 118 3.72 2.83 -27.03
CA ARG A 118 2.43 3.33 -27.55
C ARG A 118 1.86 4.42 -26.65
N ARG A 119 1.18 5.39 -27.27
CA ARG A 119 0.47 6.43 -26.52
C ARG A 119 -0.79 5.89 -25.89
N ILE A 120 -0.98 6.20 -24.61
CA ILE A 120 -2.13 5.82 -23.80
C ILE A 120 -2.68 7.09 -23.17
N PHE A 121 -4.01 7.20 -23.14
CA PHE A 121 -4.71 8.19 -22.38
C PHE A 121 -5.30 7.53 -21.12
N MET A 122 -5.18 8.19 -19.98
CA MET A 122 -5.80 7.80 -18.72
C MET A 122 -6.31 9.05 -18.01
N GLY A 123 -7.59 9.06 -17.71
CA GLY A 123 -8.25 10.07 -16.92
C GLY A 123 -9.11 9.42 -15.83
N PRO A 124 -9.91 10.21 -15.10
CA PRO A 124 -10.79 9.70 -14.05
C PRO A 124 -11.68 8.56 -14.51
N GLU A 125 -12.37 8.71 -15.63
CA GLU A 125 -13.32 7.71 -16.16
C GLU A 125 -12.60 6.43 -16.62
N GLU A 126 -11.42 6.56 -17.27
CA GLU A 126 -10.62 5.42 -17.68
C GLU A 126 -10.12 4.63 -16.46
N SER A 127 -9.60 5.32 -15.44
CA SER A 127 -9.13 4.68 -14.22
C SER A 127 -10.25 3.92 -13.52
N MET A 128 -11.43 4.55 -13.37
CA MET A 128 -12.58 3.87 -12.75
C MET A 128 -13.04 2.66 -13.55
N ARG A 129 -13.12 2.77 -14.88
CA ARG A 129 -13.49 1.64 -15.75
C ARG A 129 -12.49 0.48 -15.64
N ILE A 130 -11.19 0.78 -15.62
CA ILE A 130 -10.15 -0.26 -15.45
C ILE A 130 -10.31 -0.96 -14.11
N GLN A 131 -10.44 -0.23 -13.00
CA GLN A 131 -10.58 -0.80 -11.67
C GLN A 131 -11.90 -1.57 -11.50
N SER A 132 -12.98 -1.13 -12.12
CA SER A 132 -14.25 -1.87 -12.20
C SER A 132 -14.10 -3.19 -12.96
N ASN A 133 -13.34 -3.21 -14.07
CA ASN A 133 -13.02 -4.43 -14.82
C ASN A 133 -12.14 -5.39 -14.01
N LEU A 134 -11.22 -4.87 -13.19
CA LEU A 134 -10.41 -5.67 -12.27
C LEU A 134 -11.24 -6.22 -11.11
N GLY A 135 -12.28 -5.52 -10.68
CA GLY A 135 -13.25 -5.96 -9.67
C GLY A 135 -12.71 -5.98 -8.25
N SER A 136 -11.78 -5.08 -7.90
CA SER A 136 -11.29 -4.93 -6.52
C SER A 136 -12.40 -4.53 -5.54
N ASP A 137 -12.15 -4.70 -4.23
CA ASP A 137 -13.06 -4.23 -3.18
C ASP A 137 -12.94 -2.73 -2.97
N ILE A 138 -11.72 -2.20 -3.08
CA ILE A 138 -11.42 -0.79 -2.90
C ILE A 138 -10.74 -0.30 -4.17
N ALA A 139 -11.34 0.71 -4.80
CA ALA A 139 -10.75 1.49 -5.88
C ALA A 139 -10.20 2.81 -5.33
N MET A 140 -9.11 3.31 -5.93
CA MET A 140 -8.56 4.62 -5.63
C MET A 140 -8.94 5.62 -6.71
N ALA A 141 -9.37 6.82 -6.31
CA ALA A 141 -9.65 7.90 -7.25
C ALA A 141 -8.39 8.29 -8.04
N PHE A 142 -8.55 8.65 -9.31
CA PHE A 142 -7.43 9.09 -10.14
C PHE A 142 -6.94 10.47 -9.68
N ASP A 143 -5.65 10.61 -9.45
CA ASP A 143 -5.01 11.78 -8.86
C ASP A 143 -3.75 12.19 -9.61
N GLU A 144 -3.31 13.42 -9.42
CA GLU A 144 -2.01 13.89 -9.90
C GLU A 144 -0.99 13.90 -8.75
N CYS A 145 -0.07 12.94 -8.77
CA CYS A 145 1.06 12.90 -7.85
C CYS A 145 2.20 13.78 -8.40
N VAL A 146 2.44 14.93 -7.77
CA VAL A 146 3.50 15.86 -8.17
C VAL A 146 4.87 15.40 -7.67
N GLU A 147 5.93 15.79 -8.39
CA GLU A 147 7.30 15.56 -7.95
C GLU A 147 7.62 16.40 -6.70
N ASN A 148 8.53 15.90 -5.87
CA ASN A 148 9.01 16.66 -4.72
C ASN A 148 10.52 16.93 -4.86
N PRO A 149 10.96 18.24 -4.80
CA PRO A 149 10.15 19.43 -4.62
C PRO A 149 9.46 19.92 -5.91
N SER A 150 8.30 20.56 -5.76
CA SER A 150 7.60 21.26 -6.85
C SER A 150 7.18 22.68 -6.40
N PRO A 151 7.08 23.67 -7.31
CA PRO A 151 6.66 25.03 -6.97
C PRO A 151 5.25 25.06 -6.40
N TYR A 152 5.00 25.93 -5.41
CA TYR A 152 3.73 26.06 -4.70
C TYR A 152 2.53 26.23 -5.65
N GLU A 153 2.62 27.15 -6.62
CA GLU A 153 1.52 27.43 -7.55
C GLU A 153 1.18 26.23 -8.45
N TYR A 154 2.21 25.43 -8.82
CA TYR A 154 1.97 24.19 -9.57
C TYR A 154 1.25 23.16 -8.69
N VAL A 155 1.72 22.96 -7.45
CA VAL A 155 1.09 22.03 -6.49
C VAL A 155 -0.35 22.44 -6.22
N LYS A 156 -0.63 23.74 -6.05
CA LYS A 156 -1.98 24.26 -5.87
C LYS A 156 -2.88 23.92 -7.06
N ALA A 157 -2.44 24.23 -8.28
CA ALA A 157 -3.19 23.92 -9.50
C ALA A 157 -3.43 22.40 -9.67
N SER A 158 -2.46 21.57 -9.27
CA SER A 158 -2.58 20.11 -9.27
C SER A 158 -3.62 19.62 -8.25
N CYS A 159 -3.65 20.19 -7.04
CA CYS A 159 -4.67 19.88 -6.03
C CYS A 159 -6.08 20.26 -6.51
N GLU A 160 -6.23 21.46 -7.09
CA GLU A 160 -7.50 21.90 -7.66
C GLU A 160 -8.00 20.96 -8.77
N ARG A 161 -7.11 20.47 -9.63
CA ARG A 161 -7.41 19.48 -10.67
C ARG A 161 -7.79 18.15 -10.06
N THR A 162 -7.02 17.65 -9.09
CA THR A 162 -7.28 16.38 -8.41
C THR A 162 -8.64 16.39 -7.71
N ALA A 163 -9.04 17.50 -7.11
CA ALA A 163 -10.38 17.64 -6.51
C ALA A 163 -11.49 17.52 -7.57
N ARG A 164 -11.37 18.19 -8.74
CA ARG A 164 -12.32 18.04 -9.84
C ARG A 164 -12.31 16.61 -10.43
N TRP A 165 -11.15 15.99 -10.53
CA TRP A 165 -11.03 14.59 -10.97
C TRP A 165 -11.72 13.63 -10.02
N LEU A 166 -11.68 13.90 -8.70
CA LEU A 166 -12.39 13.08 -7.72
C LEU A 166 -13.90 13.07 -7.98
N GLU A 167 -14.51 14.24 -8.26
CA GLU A 167 -15.94 14.32 -8.59
C GLU A 167 -16.31 13.48 -9.81
N ARG A 168 -15.45 13.50 -10.84
CA ARG A 168 -15.61 12.67 -12.06
C ARG A 168 -15.43 11.18 -11.76
N CYS A 169 -14.45 10.83 -10.90
CA CYS A 169 -14.27 9.45 -10.44
C CYS A 169 -15.53 8.93 -9.74
N VAL A 170 -16.10 9.71 -8.82
CA VAL A 170 -17.32 9.31 -8.09
C VAL A 170 -18.47 9.09 -9.07
N ALA A 171 -18.71 10.04 -9.99
CA ALA A 171 -19.80 9.92 -10.96
C ALA A 171 -19.67 8.67 -11.86
N GLU A 172 -18.45 8.38 -12.33
CA GLU A 172 -18.24 7.19 -13.18
C GLU A 172 -18.28 5.89 -12.34
N HIS A 173 -17.74 5.90 -11.12
CA HIS A 173 -17.79 4.77 -10.21
C HIS A 173 -19.23 4.37 -9.86
N ASP A 174 -20.08 5.33 -9.51
CA ASP A 174 -21.48 5.08 -9.20
C ASP A 174 -22.23 4.52 -10.41
N LYS A 175 -21.99 5.08 -11.59
CA LYS A 175 -22.54 4.58 -12.86
C LYS A 175 -22.12 3.14 -13.13
N LEU A 176 -20.82 2.81 -12.97
CA LEU A 176 -20.29 1.47 -13.22
C LEU A 176 -20.84 0.45 -12.21
N ASN A 177 -20.95 0.80 -10.92
CA ASN A 177 -21.53 -0.07 -9.90
C ASN A 177 -23.02 -0.35 -10.12
N GLY A 178 -23.72 0.53 -10.85
CA GLY A 178 -25.12 0.34 -11.24
C GLY A 178 -25.35 -0.59 -12.45
N LEU A 179 -24.31 -1.02 -13.15
CA LEU A 179 -24.45 -1.91 -14.31
C LEU A 179 -24.67 -3.36 -13.88
N SER A 180 -25.52 -4.08 -14.62
CA SER A 180 -25.89 -5.48 -14.28
C SER A 180 -24.76 -6.49 -14.50
N ASP A 181 -23.72 -6.13 -15.27
CA ASP A 181 -22.59 -6.99 -15.63
C ASP A 181 -21.26 -6.55 -14.99
N THR A 182 -21.33 -5.69 -13.97
CA THR A 182 -20.18 -5.27 -13.18
C THR A 182 -19.60 -6.44 -12.39
N VAL A 183 -18.26 -6.58 -12.39
CA VAL A 183 -17.56 -7.67 -11.71
C VAL A 183 -17.80 -7.61 -10.20
N ASN A 184 -17.67 -6.42 -9.60
CA ASN A 184 -17.96 -6.18 -8.18
C ASN A 184 -18.83 -4.93 -8.01
N PRO A 185 -20.15 -5.04 -7.95
CA PRO A 185 -21.05 -3.89 -7.78
C PRO A 185 -21.02 -3.27 -6.37
N GLN A 186 -20.27 -3.86 -5.45
CA GLN A 186 -20.05 -3.34 -4.10
C GLN A 186 -18.66 -2.71 -3.93
N GLN A 187 -17.97 -2.42 -5.04
CA GLN A 187 -16.67 -1.75 -5.00
C GLN A 187 -16.80 -0.40 -4.28
N GLN A 188 -15.87 -0.12 -3.39
CA GLN A 188 -15.80 1.12 -2.60
C GLN A 188 -14.73 2.04 -3.17
N LEU A 189 -14.89 3.36 -3.02
CA LEU A 189 -13.98 4.36 -3.58
C LEU A 189 -13.30 5.18 -2.48
N PHE A 190 -11.97 5.28 -2.54
CA PHE A 190 -11.19 6.16 -1.68
C PHE A 190 -10.68 7.37 -2.45
N GLY A 191 -10.87 8.57 -1.87
CA GLY A 191 -10.28 9.82 -2.35
C GLY A 191 -8.84 9.98 -1.90
N ILE A 192 -8.02 10.73 -2.66
CA ILE A 192 -6.60 10.92 -2.36
C ILE A 192 -6.30 12.39 -2.10
N ASN A 193 -5.80 12.68 -0.90
CA ASN A 193 -5.26 14.00 -0.54
C ASN A 193 -3.86 14.17 -1.14
N GLN A 194 -3.66 15.27 -1.87
CA GLN A 194 -2.39 15.75 -2.41
C GLN A 194 -2.03 17.13 -1.85
N GLY A 195 -0.85 17.66 -2.16
CA GLY A 195 -0.40 18.98 -1.69
C GLY A 195 1.11 19.08 -1.46
N GLY A 196 1.88 18.07 -1.93
CA GLY A 196 3.33 18.02 -1.72
C GLY A 196 3.68 18.10 -0.23
N THR A 197 4.64 18.96 0.11
CA THR A 197 5.06 19.25 1.49
C THR A 197 4.52 20.59 2.01
N TYR A 198 3.47 21.15 1.38
CA TYR A 198 2.83 22.38 1.78
C TYR A 198 1.61 22.09 2.66
N ALA A 199 1.75 22.31 3.97
CA ALA A 199 0.72 21.96 4.95
C ALA A 199 -0.62 22.68 4.71
N ASP A 200 -0.60 23.93 4.31
CA ASP A 200 -1.78 24.73 4.00
C ASP A 200 -2.55 24.16 2.79
N LEU A 201 -1.84 23.77 1.71
CA LEU A 201 -2.45 23.11 0.55
C LEU A 201 -3.01 21.73 0.91
N ARG A 202 -2.30 20.98 1.75
CA ARG A 202 -2.74 19.67 2.25
C ARG A 202 -4.05 19.78 3.03
N VAL A 203 -4.14 20.73 3.96
CA VAL A 203 -5.35 20.97 4.76
C VAL A 203 -6.49 21.41 3.84
N TRP A 204 -6.28 22.45 3.03
CA TRP A 204 -7.28 22.92 2.09
C TRP A 204 -7.80 21.80 1.18
N HIS A 205 -6.89 21.03 0.58
CA HIS A 205 -7.29 19.93 -0.33
C HIS A 205 -8.02 18.81 0.40
N MET A 206 -7.66 18.51 1.66
CA MET A 206 -8.41 17.53 2.45
C MET A 206 -9.84 18.01 2.72
N GLU A 207 -10.02 19.26 3.07
CA GLU A 207 -11.34 19.87 3.28
C GLU A 207 -12.19 19.87 2.00
N GLU A 208 -11.57 20.11 0.82
CA GLU A 208 -12.27 20.05 -0.47
C GLU A 208 -12.73 18.63 -0.79
N ILE A 209 -11.83 17.64 -0.74
CA ILE A 209 -12.18 16.26 -1.09
C ILE A 209 -13.11 15.61 -0.06
N ALA A 210 -13.09 16.03 1.21
CA ALA A 210 -14.00 15.56 2.24
C ALA A 210 -15.47 15.94 2.00
N LYS A 211 -15.74 16.96 1.19
CA LYS A 211 -17.11 17.33 0.76
C LYS A 211 -17.71 16.25 -0.15
N VAL A 212 -16.86 15.52 -0.84
CA VAL A 212 -17.24 14.38 -1.66
C VAL A 212 -17.25 13.14 -0.75
N ASN A 213 -18.41 12.51 -0.58
CA ASN A 213 -18.60 11.41 0.38
C ASN A 213 -18.02 10.09 -0.14
N CYS A 214 -16.69 9.96 -0.13
CA CYS A 214 -16.00 8.70 -0.41
C CYS A 214 -16.11 7.71 0.74
N ASP A 215 -15.83 6.43 0.47
CA ASP A 215 -15.83 5.37 1.48
C ASP A 215 -14.61 5.44 2.41
N GLY A 216 -13.54 6.09 1.96
CA GLY A 216 -12.32 6.36 2.72
C GLY A 216 -11.47 7.44 2.09
N TYR A 217 -10.39 7.83 2.77
CA TYR A 217 -9.47 8.87 2.28
C TYR A 217 -8.04 8.45 2.50
N ALA A 218 -7.21 8.73 1.49
CA ALA A 218 -5.79 8.48 1.52
C ALA A 218 -4.98 9.78 1.55
N ILE A 219 -3.77 9.71 2.11
CA ILE A 219 -2.72 10.74 1.97
C ILE A 219 -1.71 10.18 0.98
N GLY A 220 -1.66 10.76 -0.21
CA GLY A 220 -0.72 10.39 -1.28
C GLY A 220 0.45 11.37 -1.40
N GLY A 221 1.44 11.05 -2.26
CA GLY A 221 2.55 11.94 -2.58
C GLY A 221 3.50 12.26 -1.44
N LEU A 222 3.60 11.39 -0.44
CA LEU A 222 4.62 11.39 0.62
C LEU A 222 5.55 10.18 0.46
N ALA A 223 6.65 10.14 1.22
CA ALA A 223 7.72 9.14 1.09
C ALA A 223 8.37 9.11 -0.32
N VAL A 224 8.44 10.27 -0.97
CA VAL A 224 9.00 10.46 -2.32
C VAL A 224 10.31 11.28 -2.31
N GLY A 225 11.00 11.33 -1.16
CA GLY A 225 12.31 11.97 -1.00
C GLY A 225 12.39 13.05 0.08
N GLU A 226 11.27 13.43 0.70
CA GLU A 226 11.27 14.33 1.84
C GLU A 226 11.83 13.64 3.11
N PRO A 227 12.39 14.41 4.06
CA PRO A 227 12.75 13.89 5.38
C PRO A 227 11.54 13.29 6.10
N THR A 228 11.74 12.19 6.83
CA THR A 228 10.67 11.49 7.57
C THR A 228 9.87 12.41 8.51
N GLN A 229 10.54 13.39 9.15
CA GLN A 229 9.85 14.34 10.03
C GLN A 229 8.86 15.22 9.25
N VAL A 230 9.21 15.65 8.03
CA VAL A 230 8.30 16.43 7.16
C VAL A 230 7.05 15.62 6.83
N MET A 231 7.21 14.32 6.52
CA MET A 231 6.07 13.42 6.33
C MET A 231 5.16 13.39 7.57
N TYR A 232 5.74 13.27 8.77
CA TYR A 232 4.96 13.25 10.02
C TYR A 232 4.25 14.59 10.28
N ASP A 233 4.92 15.71 10.03
CA ASP A 233 4.34 17.05 10.20
C ASP A 233 3.14 17.26 9.26
N ILE A 234 3.22 16.74 8.03
CA ILE A 234 2.10 16.75 7.08
C ILE A 234 0.94 15.88 7.56
N ILE A 235 1.21 14.67 8.05
CA ILE A 235 0.15 13.80 8.59
C ILE A 235 -0.52 14.49 9.78
N ASP A 236 0.27 15.08 10.68
CA ASP A 236 -0.23 15.81 11.85
C ASP A 236 -1.09 17.02 11.48
N ALA A 237 -0.79 17.68 10.36
CA ALA A 237 -1.59 18.79 9.83
C ALA A 237 -2.91 18.33 9.19
N VAL A 238 -2.89 17.20 8.45
CA VAL A 238 -4.04 16.72 7.66
C VAL A 238 -5.03 15.91 8.50
N GLU A 239 -4.53 15.11 9.44
CA GLU A 239 -5.33 14.15 10.22
C GLU A 239 -6.56 14.76 10.89
N PRO A 240 -6.51 15.96 11.52
CA PRO A 240 -7.68 16.59 12.14
C PRO A 240 -8.81 16.94 11.17
N HIS A 241 -8.49 17.09 9.87
CA HIS A 241 -9.44 17.43 8.80
C HIS A 241 -9.98 16.18 8.08
N MET A 242 -9.45 15.00 8.37
CA MET A 242 -9.97 13.75 7.82
C MET A 242 -11.25 13.31 8.55
N PRO A 243 -12.31 12.89 7.83
CA PRO A 243 -13.54 12.37 8.45
C PRO A 243 -13.24 11.23 9.44
N ARG A 244 -13.79 11.33 10.65
CA ARG A 244 -13.50 10.41 11.75
C ARG A 244 -14.09 9.02 11.54
N GLU A 245 -15.22 8.96 10.88
CA GLU A 245 -15.98 7.73 10.59
C GLU A 245 -15.48 6.99 9.33
N LYS A 246 -14.47 7.53 8.66
CA LYS A 246 -13.89 6.94 7.45
C LYS A 246 -12.50 6.36 7.74
N PRO A 247 -12.10 5.29 7.03
CA PRO A 247 -10.74 4.77 7.09
C PRO A 247 -9.74 5.76 6.48
N ARG A 248 -8.52 5.75 6.99
CA ARG A 248 -7.43 6.64 6.62
C ARG A 248 -6.25 5.81 6.11
N TYR A 249 -5.81 6.09 4.91
CA TYR A 249 -4.76 5.33 4.24
C TYR A 249 -3.54 6.23 3.95
N LEU A 250 -2.36 5.84 4.41
CA LEU A 250 -1.08 6.47 4.07
C LEU A 250 -0.39 5.67 2.98
N MET A 251 -0.37 6.21 1.75
CA MET A 251 0.08 5.50 0.55
C MET A 251 1.61 5.39 0.48
N GLY A 252 2.09 4.20 0.12
CA GLY A 252 3.50 3.94 -0.15
C GLY A 252 4.42 3.91 1.07
N VAL A 253 3.86 3.90 2.28
CA VAL A 253 4.63 3.94 3.54
C VAL A 253 4.48 2.61 4.29
N GLY A 254 5.52 2.02 4.80
CA GLY A 254 6.93 2.34 4.67
C GLY A 254 7.76 1.38 5.51
N THR A 255 8.72 1.92 6.27
CA THR A 255 9.48 1.11 7.24
C THR A 255 8.62 0.71 8.44
N PRO A 256 9.00 -0.33 9.21
CA PRO A 256 8.29 -0.68 10.44
C PRO A 256 8.10 0.50 11.39
N SER A 257 9.12 1.34 11.58
CA SER A 257 9.01 2.55 12.41
C SER A 257 8.02 3.56 11.84
N ASN A 258 8.02 3.78 10.52
CA ASN A 258 7.05 4.69 9.89
C ASN A 258 5.60 4.20 10.05
N ILE A 259 5.38 2.88 10.00
CA ILE A 259 4.06 2.29 10.23
C ILE A 259 3.59 2.53 11.67
N ILE A 260 4.44 2.22 12.66
CA ILE A 260 4.11 2.45 14.08
C ILE A 260 3.79 3.93 14.33
N GLU A 261 4.60 4.84 13.80
CA GLU A 261 4.41 6.28 13.92
C GLU A 261 3.17 6.79 13.15
N GLY A 262 2.86 6.19 12.00
CA GLY A 262 1.65 6.46 11.25
C GLY A 262 0.39 6.04 12.01
N VAL A 263 0.39 4.85 12.61
CA VAL A 263 -0.70 4.38 13.49
C VAL A 263 -0.88 5.32 14.68
N ALA A 264 0.20 5.76 15.32
CA ALA A 264 0.15 6.71 16.42
C ALA A 264 -0.51 8.05 16.01
N ARG A 265 -0.49 8.39 14.71
CA ARG A 265 -1.11 9.57 14.10
C ARG A 265 -2.49 9.31 13.50
N GLY A 266 -3.08 8.13 13.75
CA GLY A 266 -4.44 7.82 13.36
C GLY A 266 -4.63 7.25 11.96
N ILE A 267 -3.59 6.68 11.36
CA ILE A 267 -3.66 5.98 10.07
C ILE A 267 -4.07 4.53 10.27
N ASP A 268 -4.93 4.02 9.38
CA ASP A 268 -5.51 2.67 9.45
C ASP A 268 -4.96 1.71 8.39
N PHE A 269 -4.62 2.21 7.19
CA PHE A 269 -4.16 1.41 6.05
C PHE A 269 -2.77 1.85 5.61
N PHE A 270 -1.93 0.90 5.24
CA PHE A 270 -0.57 1.10 4.75
C PHE A 270 -0.28 0.14 3.62
N ASP A 271 0.59 0.54 2.70
CA ASP A 271 1.22 -0.32 1.71
C ASP A 271 2.66 0.11 1.47
N CYS A 272 3.50 -0.79 1.06
CA CYS A 272 4.81 -0.46 0.52
C CYS A 272 5.41 -1.65 -0.25
N VAL A 273 6.10 -1.39 -1.34
CA VAL A 273 6.87 -2.42 -2.05
C VAL A 273 8.18 -2.78 -1.34
N MET A 274 8.57 -1.98 -0.32
CA MET A 274 9.86 -2.11 0.37
C MET A 274 10.09 -3.48 1.01
N PRO A 275 9.14 -4.13 1.71
CA PRO A 275 9.37 -5.44 2.31
C PRO A 275 9.83 -6.48 1.28
N ALA A 276 9.11 -6.59 0.17
CA ALA A 276 9.44 -7.51 -0.90
C ALA A 276 10.70 -7.09 -1.67
N ARG A 277 10.91 -5.77 -1.89
CA ARG A 277 12.11 -5.24 -2.54
C ARG A 277 13.36 -5.52 -1.70
N ASN A 278 13.35 -5.18 -0.42
CA ASN A 278 14.47 -5.39 0.50
C ASN A 278 14.83 -6.87 0.64
N ALA A 279 13.82 -7.74 0.75
CA ALA A 279 14.01 -9.19 0.84
C ALA A 279 14.80 -9.73 -0.36
N ARG A 280 14.43 -9.34 -1.58
CA ARG A 280 15.13 -9.76 -2.81
C ARG A 280 16.59 -9.29 -2.87
N HIS A 281 16.94 -8.27 -2.10
CA HIS A 281 18.32 -7.78 -1.96
C HIS A 281 19.04 -8.30 -0.71
N GLY A 282 18.36 -9.12 0.10
CA GLY A 282 18.93 -9.79 1.27
C GLY A 282 18.78 -9.03 2.59
N LYS A 283 18.04 -7.89 2.61
CA LYS A 283 17.69 -7.19 3.86
C LYS A 283 16.41 -7.79 4.42
N LEU A 284 16.51 -8.38 5.62
CA LEU A 284 15.43 -9.07 6.32
C LEU A 284 15.12 -8.37 7.65
N TYR A 285 13.82 -8.36 8.01
CA TYR A 285 13.34 -7.75 9.25
C TYR A 285 13.21 -8.79 10.36
N THR A 286 13.62 -8.43 11.55
CA THR A 286 13.45 -9.25 12.77
C THR A 286 12.94 -8.37 13.92
N TRP A 287 12.47 -8.97 14.99
CA TRP A 287 12.04 -8.22 16.18
C TRP A 287 13.21 -7.58 16.96
N GLN A 288 14.43 -7.82 16.53
CA GLN A 288 15.65 -7.20 17.07
C GLN A 288 16.27 -6.17 16.11
N GLY A 289 15.59 -5.87 15.00
CA GLY A 289 16.08 -4.97 13.95
C GLY A 289 16.28 -5.69 12.61
N THR A 290 17.10 -5.12 11.73
CA THR A 290 17.32 -5.67 10.39
C THR A 290 18.63 -6.42 10.27
N ILE A 291 18.64 -7.48 9.45
CA ILE A 291 19.86 -8.21 9.10
C ILE A 291 20.06 -8.16 7.57
N ASN A 292 21.33 -8.17 7.14
CA ASN A 292 21.68 -8.43 5.74
C ASN A 292 22.22 -9.85 5.64
N ILE A 293 21.39 -10.77 5.16
CA ILE A 293 21.70 -12.19 5.12
C ILE A 293 22.93 -12.53 4.25
N LYS A 294 23.38 -11.61 3.38
CA LYS A 294 24.60 -11.78 2.57
C LYS A 294 25.89 -11.67 3.36
N ASN A 295 25.84 -11.13 4.59
CA ASN A 295 27.03 -10.95 5.42
C ASN A 295 27.72 -12.29 5.71
N GLU A 296 29.05 -12.30 5.74
CA GLU A 296 29.88 -13.49 5.92
C GLU A 296 29.63 -14.18 7.25
N LYS A 297 29.28 -13.42 8.28
CA LYS A 297 28.98 -13.98 9.63
C LYS A 297 27.84 -15.03 9.64
N TYR A 298 26.96 -15.00 8.62
CA TYR A 298 25.84 -15.96 8.52
C TYR A 298 26.19 -17.24 7.75
N LYS A 299 27.44 -17.41 7.30
CA LYS A 299 27.85 -18.57 6.50
C LYS A 299 27.67 -19.93 7.22
N LEU A 300 27.86 -19.93 8.53
CA LEU A 300 27.70 -21.10 9.38
C LEU A 300 26.60 -20.94 10.45
N ASP A 301 25.69 -19.94 10.25
CA ASP A 301 24.63 -19.68 11.22
C ASP A 301 23.44 -20.61 11.00
N GLU A 302 23.26 -21.58 11.90
CA GLU A 302 22.18 -22.58 11.87
C GLU A 302 20.84 -22.01 12.34
N ARG A 303 20.82 -20.81 12.95
CA ARG A 303 19.59 -20.19 13.42
C ARG A 303 18.67 -19.81 12.26
N PRO A 304 17.33 -19.77 12.47
CA PRO A 304 16.40 -19.16 11.50
C PRO A 304 16.66 -17.66 11.37
N ILE A 305 16.00 -17.00 10.40
CA ILE A 305 16.08 -15.53 10.23
C ILE A 305 15.75 -14.83 11.55
N ASP A 306 14.62 -15.19 12.15
CA ASP A 306 14.21 -14.74 13.48
C ASP A 306 13.70 -15.96 14.27
N PRO A 307 14.30 -16.27 15.45
CA PRO A 307 13.91 -17.41 16.26
C PRO A 307 12.48 -17.37 16.78
N THR A 308 11.86 -16.19 16.83
CA THR A 308 10.47 -16.01 17.31
C THR A 308 9.46 -16.03 16.18
N CYS A 309 9.91 -16.06 14.92
CA CYS A 309 9.06 -15.99 13.74
C CYS A 309 8.52 -17.37 13.32
N SER A 310 7.22 -17.45 13.08
CA SER A 310 6.51 -18.66 12.67
C SER A 310 6.33 -18.82 11.16
N CYS A 311 6.94 -17.97 10.32
CA CYS A 311 6.78 -18.05 8.87
C CYS A 311 7.38 -19.34 8.28
N PRO A 312 6.97 -19.77 7.07
CA PRO A 312 7.48 -20.98 6.43
C PRO A 312 9.02 -21.02 6.30
N ALA A 313 9.64 -19.86 6.05
CA ALA A 313 11.10 -19.76 5.93
C ALA A 313 11.80 -20.04 7.27
N CYS A 314 11.34 -19.39 8.37
CA CYS A 314 11.95 -19.54 9.69
C CYS A 314 11.73 -20.93 10.31
N ARG A 315 10.58 -21.56 10.02
CA ARG A 315 10.28 -22.92 10.52
C ARG A 315 11.16 -24.00 9.90
N SER A 316 11.74 -23.76 8.73
CA SER A 316 12.36 -24.85 7.94
C SER A 316 13.80 -24.61 7.54
N PHE A 317 14.29 -23.35 7.56
CA PHE A 317 15.59 -23.05 6.96
C PHE A 317 16.45 -22.16 7.86
N SER A 318 17.76 -22.44 7.82
CA SER A 318 18.77 -21.65 8.53
C SER A 318 19.20 -20.42 7.74
N ARG A 319 19.80 -19.45 8.45
CA ARG A 319 20.45 -18.28 7.85
C ARG A 319 21.56 -18.69 6.89
N ALA A 320 22.34 -19.73 7.22
CA ALA A 320 23.39 -20.27 6.38
C ALA A 320 22.86 -20.76 5.03
N TYR A 321 21.75 -21.49 5.05
CA TYR A 321 21.12 -21.98 3.82
C TYR A 321 20.57 -20.85 2.96
N LEU A 322 19.84 -19.90 3.56
CA LEU A 322 19.32 -18.72 2.86
C LEU A 322 20.43 -17.86 2.25
N ARG A 323 21.52 -17.67 2.99
CA ARG A 323 22.71 -16.98 2.48
C ARG A 323 23.30 -17.72 1.27
N HIS A 324 23.45 -19.05 1.35
CA HIS A 324 23.92 -19.86 0.26
C HIS A 324 23.06 -19.67 -0.99
N LEU A 325 21.74 -19.81 -0.87
CA LEU A 325 20.81 -19.66 -1.99
C LEU A 325 20.89 -18.28 -2.64
N LEU A 326 20.95 -17.20 -1.83
CA LEU A 326 21.08 -15.82 -2.33
C LEU A 326 22.39 -15.60 -3.06
N THR A 327 23.51 -16.18 -2.57
CA THR A 327 24.82 -16.05 -3.19
C THR A 327 24.92 -16.88 -4.49
N ALA A 328 24.24 -18.03 -4.53
CA ALA A 328 24.15 -18.87 -5.72
C ALA A 328 23.16 -18.33 -6.78
N GLY A 329 22.35 -17.34 -6.44
CA GLY A 329 21.35 -16.78 -7.36
C GLY A 329 20.10 -17.64 -7.53
N GLU A 330 19.85 -18.57 -6.59
CA GLU A 330 18.68 -19.44 -6.61
C GLU A 330 17.37 -18.67 -6.37
N MET A 331 16.36 -18.89 -7.22
CA MET A 331 15.06 -18.22 -7.11
C MET A 331 14.36 -18.51 -5.79
N LEU A 332 14.58 -19.69 -5.20
CA LEU A 332 14.02 -20.06 -3.90
C LEU A 332 14.43 -19.09 -2.79
N ALA A 333 15.64 -18.53 -2.87
CA ALA A 333 16.10 -17.50 -1.92
C ALA A 333 15.19 -16.29 -1.88
N MET A 334 14.80 -15.78 -3.07
CA MET A 334 13.91 -14.62 -3.17
C MET A 334 12.53 -14.93 -2.59
N ARG A 335 11.99 -16.12 -2.90
CA ARG A 335 10.68 -16.55 -2.37
C ARG A 335 10.69 -16.60 -0.85
N LEU A 336 11.65 -17.30 -0.24
CA LEU A 336 11.74 -17.47 1.21
C LEU A 336 11.96 -16.14 1.93
N ALA A 337 12.83 -15.30 1.40
CA ALA A 337 13.11 -13.98 1.95
C ALA A 337 11.87 -13.05 1.88
N VAL A 338 11.14 -13.07 0.75
CA VAL A 338 9.92 -12.26 0.58
C VAL A 338 8.80 -12.76 1.49
N LEU A 339 8.58 -14.07 1.57
CA LEU A 339 7.60 -14.65 2.50
C LEU A 339 7.88 -14.23 3.95
N HIS A 340 9.15 -14.29 4.38
CA HIS A 340 9.54 -13.86 5.72
C HIS A 340 9.23 -12.38 5.97
N ASN A 341 9.67 -11.48 5.09
CA ASN A 341 9.47 -10.05 5.29
C ASN A 341 7.98 -9.66 5.27
N LEU A 342 7.17 -10.26 4.39
CA LEU A 342 5.73 -9.99 4.34
C LEU A 342 5.03 -10.54 5.58
N HIS A 343 5.41 -11.74 6.05
CA HIS A 343 4.91 -12.29 7.31
C HIS A 343 5.25 -11.36 8.49
N PHE A 344 6.49 -10.87 8.56
CA PHE A 344 6.90 -9.92 9.59
C PHE A 344 6.00 -8.67 9.60
N TYR A 345 5.69 -8.09 8.44
CA TYR A 345 4.81 -6.91 8.35
C TYR A 345 3.37 -7.23 8.76
N ASN A 346 2.84 -8.38 8.36
CA ASN A 346 1.50 -8.81 8.77
C ASN A 346 1.45 -9.06 10.30
N GLU A 347 2.48 -9.67 10.86
CA GLU A 347 2.62 -9.90 12.31
C GLU A 347 2.80 -8.58 13.07
N LEU A 348 3.58 -7.62 12.53
CA LEU A 348 3.70 -6.28 13.10
C LEU A 348 2.32 -5.63 13.27
N MET A 349 1.48 -5.69 12.23
CA MET A 349 0.13 -5.15 12.31
C MET A 349 -0.75 -5.92 13.29
N ALA A 350 -0.61 -7.24 13.41
CA ALA A 350 -1.32 -8.03 14.39
C ALA A 350 -0.97 -7.60 15.82
N ARG A 351 0.32 -7.48 16.14
CA ARG A 351 0.80 -7.02 17.45
C ARG A 351 0.40 -5.57 17.76
N ILE A 352 0.38 -4.68 16.76
CA ILE A 352 -0.16 -3.32 16.92
C ILE A 352 -1.64 -3.37 17.31
N ARG A 353 -2.45 -4.20 16.64
CA ARG A 353 -3.87 -4.35 16.99
C ARG A 353 -4.05 -4.92 18.40
N GLU A 354 -3.29 -5.94 18.76
CA GLU A 354 -3.29 -6.53 20.11
C GLU A 354 -2.93 -5.51 21.20
N SER A 355 -1.91 -4.68 20.95
CA SER A 355 -1.51 -3.61 21.87
C SER A 355 -2.60 -2.53 22.00
N LEU A 356 -3.29 -2.18 20.90
CA LEU A 356 -4.45 -1.28 20.96
C LEU A 356 -5.63 -1.93 21.71
N ASP A 357 -5.90 -3.21 21.47
CA ASP A 357 -6.97 -3.94 22.15
C ASP A 357 -6.70 -4.09 23.67
N SER A 358 -5.45 -4.17 24.08
CA SER A 358 -5.03 -4.20 25.51
C SER A 358 -4.83 -2.82 26.11
N GLY A 359 -4.70 -1.75 25.33
CA GLY A 359 -4.41 -0.38 25.83
C GLY A 359 -2.93 -0.19 26.20
N THR A 360 -2.03 -0.86 25.50
CA THR A 360 -0.56 -0.83 25.72
C THR A 360 0.20 -0.39 24.46
N PHE A 361 -0.48 0.28 23.53
CA PHE A 361 0.15 0.72 22.27
C PHE A 361 1.27 1.74 22.50
N SER A 362 1.15 2.61 23.51
CA SER A 362 2.20 3.56 23.86
C SER A 362 3.51 2.85 24.27
N ASP A 363 3.42 1.75 25.02
CA ASP A 363 4.60 0.94 25.42
C ASP A 363 5.17 0.20 24.20
N PHE A 364 4.31 -0.39 23.37
CA PHE A 364 4.72 -1.01 22.11
C PHE A 364 5.47 -0.02 21.20
N ARG A 365 4.93 1.18 21.02
CA ARG A 365 5.56 2.26 20.25
C ARG A 365 6.93 2.63 20.84
N ALA A 366 7.03 2.85 22.15
CA ALA A 366 8.27 3.21 22.82
C ALA A 366 9.35 2.13 22.64
N GLN A 367 8.96 0.85 22.67
CA GLN A 367 9.88 -0.28 22.51
C GLN A 367 10.36 -0.44 21.07
N TYR A 368 9.49 -0.34 20.08
CA TYR A 368 9.76 -0.82 18.72
C TYR A 368 9.97 0.28 17.67
N SER A 369 9.42 1.50 17.85
CA SER A 369 9.46 2.54 16.82
C SER A 369 10.88 2.94 16.40
N GLY A 370 11.87 2.90 17.27
CA GLY A 370 13.25 3.20 16.89
C GLY A 370 14.14 1.98 16.65
N LEU A 371 13.66 0.80 17.02
CA LEU A 371 14.44 -0.44 17.01
C LEU A 371 14.38 -1.17 15.65
N LEU A 372 13.19 -1.33 15.08
CA LEU A 372 12.95 -2.27 13.98
C LEU A 372 13.63 -1.87 12.66
N ASP A 373 13.98 -0.60 12.47
CA ASP A 373 14.66 -0.10 11.28
C ASP A 373 16.19 -0.13 11.39
N ARG A 374 16.72 -0.29 12.60
CA ARG A 374 18.17 -0.33 12.85
C ARG A 374 18.74 -1.70 12.50
N PRO A 375 20.02 -1.77 12.13
CA PRO A 375 20.73 -3.05 12.07
C PRO A 375 20.64 -3.78 13.41
N CYS A 376 20.35 -5.09 13.36
CA CYS A 376 20.35 -5.93 14.55
C CYS A 376 21.75 -5.97 15.16
N GLN A 377 21.83 -5.65 16.45
CA GLN A 377 23.05 -5.81 17.23
C GLN A 377 23.10 -7.27 17.70
N GLU A 378 23.64 -8.14 16.85
CA GLU A 378 23.94 -9.52 17.24
C GLU A 378 25.41 -9.59 17.66
N ASP A 379 25.64 -10.11 18.83
CA ASP A 379 26.97 -10.44 19.35
C ASP A 379 27.61 -11.57 18.52
#